data_9635c9c66567b622b94a26745467b74c
#
_entry.id   9635c9c66567b622b94a26745467b74c
#
_cell.length_a   1.000
_cell.length_b   1.000
_cell.length_c   1.000
_cell.angle_alpha   90.00
_cell.angle_beta   90.00
_cell.angle_gamma   90.00
#
_symmetry.space_group_name_H-M   'P 1'
#
loop_
_entity.id
_entity.type
_entity.pdbx_description
1 polymer ?
#
loop_
_entity_poly.entity_id
_entity_poly.type
_entity_poly.pdbx_seq_one_letter_code
_entity_poly.pdbx_strand_id
1 'polypeptide(L)'
;MSKPNDIQNRGTAPVYYIRHKLCYTSENVRQYFIREGIVAIHYADVKSWNIHDYQGYPKSKQRGLKKALDRFKKLAGSGAWVIADYQHIRNVRSDEEKDMIVIGKADEYDLDYYVSEEQCHPKTLETHLKQFRKGKHFFKKHHIYKILKLNEPKKFPKDKYDLLRLPLGRDTICESHRINAETVKAIYEETSLPVNVKSLVPAQLELLCQEYLRRFPSERIPKLEYLLSPIGKQMKYIDINGSAANGARILCQVSQAENGKEVSNKIEKLRDAKDPKRILVYFGSEEPSEHEGVNFVNIVEVLEKMKTDPVCSKMVETFLTLRS
;
A
#
# COMPACT_ATOMS: atom_id res chain seq x y z
N MET A 1 -1.56 27.99 33.43
CA MET A 1 -2.14 26.62 33.49
C MET A 1 -1.89 25.96 32.13
N SER A 2 -0.80 25.26 32.03
CA SER A 2 -0.38 24.49 30.85
C SER A 2 -1.19 23.23 30.77
N LYS A 3 -1.75 22.93 29.59
CA LYS A 3 -2.45 21.67 29.31
C LYS A 3 -1.44 20.51 29.30
N PRO A 4 -1.63 19.46 30.10
CA PRO A 4 -0.86 18.25 30.01
C PRO A 4 -1.60 17.28 29.07
N ASN A 5 -1.20 17.16 27.83
CA ASN A 5 -1.57 16.02 26.99
C ASN A 5 -0.74 15.96 25.69
N ASP A 6 0.60 15.93 25.85
CA ASP A 6 1.50 15.40 24.81
C ASP A 6 2.25 14.19 25.40
N ILE A 7 1.48 13.19 25.84
CA ILE A 7 2.02 11.86 26.18
C ILE A 7 2.12 11.06 24.87
N GLN A 8 3.33 11.14 24.29
CA GLN A 8 4.06 10.03 23.73
C GLN A 8 3.23 8.98 22.95
N ASN A 9 2.75 9.37 21.78
CA ASN A 9 2.73 8.41 20.69
C ASN A 9 4.20 8.24 20.21
N ARG A 10 4.98 7.42 20.89
CA ARG A 10 6.22 6.84 20.34
C ARG A 10 5.80 5.86 19.25
N GLY A 11 5.16 6.42 18.23
CA GLY A 11 4.73 5.71 17.05
C GLY A 11 5.95 5.13 16.35
N THR A 12 5.84 3.89 15.96
CA THR A 12 6.71 3.24 14.99
C THR A 12 7.05 4.21 13.86
N ALA A 13 8.32 4.28 13.46
CA ALA A 13 8.77 5.17 12.40
C ALA A 13 7.84 5.07 11.17
N PRO A 14 7.47 6.18 10.53
CA PRO A 14 6.56 6.14 9.39
C PRO A 14 7.21 5.37 8.22
N VAL A 15 6.38 4.75 7.40
CA VAL A 15 6.80 4.07 6.18
C VAL A 15 6.32 4.88 4.99
N TYR A 16 7.23 5.23 4.09
CA TYR A 16 6.89 5.90 2.84
C TYR A 16 7.09 4.96 1.66
N TYR A 17 6.18 5.08 0.71
CA TYR A 17 6.31 4.41 -0.56
C TYR A 17 6.47 5.43 -1.68
N ILE A 18 7.48 5.24 -2.53
CA ILE A 18 7.78 6.13 -3.64
C ILE A 18 7.78 5.32 -4.93
N ARG A 19 6.93 5.76 -5.89
CA ARG A 19 6.86 5.16 -7.22
C ARG A 19 7.61 6.02 -8.22
N HIS A 20 8.62 5.45 -8.83
CA HIS A 20 9.30 6.05 -9.95
C HIS A 20 8.56 5.70 -11.25
N LYS A 21 7.84 6.66 -11.81
CA LYS A 21 7.23 6.52 -13.14
C LYS A 21 8.29 6.78 -14.19
N LEU A 22 8.67 5.75 -14.88
CA LEU A 22 9.79 5.70 -15.81
C LEU A 22 9.54 6.39 -17.17
N CYS A 23 8.39 7.02 -17.41
CA CYS A 23 8.11 7.66 -18.69
C CYS A 23 9.06 8.83 -19.03
N TYR A 24 9.85 9.30 -18.07
CA TYR A 24 10.78 10.42 -18.25
C TYR A 24 12.24 10.10 -17.91
N THR A 25 12.52 8.86 -17.50
CA THR A 25 13.84 8.47 -17.02
C THR A 25 14.47 7.49 -18.02
N SER A 26 15.73 7.73 -18.42
CA SER A 26 16.49 6.74 -19.17
C SER A 26 16.79 5.52 -18.30
N GLU A 27 17.09 4.37 -18.91
CA GLU A 27 17.46 3.17 -18.17
C GLU A 27 18.75 3.40 -17.36
N ASN A 28 19.72 4.14 -17.90
CA ASN A 28 20.96 4.46 -17.19
C ASN A 28 20.71 5.27 -15.91
N VAL A 29 19.83 6.28 -15.98
CA VAL A 29 19.43 7.06 -14.79
C VAL A 29 18.70 6.18 -13.78
N ARG A 30 17.82 5.30 -14.26
CA ARG A 30 17.14 4.34 -13.39
C ARG A 30 18.13 3.43 -12.67
N GLN A 31 19.06 2.81 -13.39
CA GLN A 31 20.09 1.94 -12.82
C GLN A 31 21.01 2.70 -11.86
N TYR A 32 21.35 3.94 -12.18
CA TYR A 32 22.09 4.80 -11.28
C TYR A 32 21.34 5.03 -9.96
N PHE A 33 20.05 5.39 -10.02
CA PHE A 33 19.25 5.61 -8.82
C PHE A 33 19.10 4.31 -7.97
N ILE A 34 18.90 3.17 -8.63
CA ILE A 34 18.84 1.87 -7.94
C ILE A 34 20.18 1.56 -7.28
N ARG A 35 21.29 1.80 -7.98
CA ARG A 35 22.63 1.48 -7.48
C ARG A 35 22.99 2.31 -6.26
N GLU A 36 22.72 3.61 -6.34
CA GLU A 36 23.08 4.58 -5.29
C GLU A 36 22.01 4.70 -4.18
N GLY A 37 20.87 4.00 -4.30
CA GLY A 37 19.78 4.12 -3.35
C GLY A 37 19.12 5.49 -3.35
N ILE A 38 19.03 6.13 -4.53
CA ILE A 38 18.48 7.47 -4.68
C ILE A 38 16.99 7.38 -4.95
N VAL A 39 16.17 8.02 -4.13
CA VAL A 39 14.76 8.25 -4.43
C VAL A 39 14.57 9.62 -5.06
N ALA A 40 13.65 9.73 -6.02
CA ALA A 40 13.50 10.92 -6.82
C ALA A 40 12.04 11.27 -7.12
N ILE A 41 11.76 12.56 -7.27
CA ILE A 41 10.52 13.06 -7.86
C ILE A 41 10.83 14.00 -9.02
N HIS A 42 10.01 13.91 -10.06
CA HIS A 42 10.10 14.79 -11.23
C HIS A 42 8.73 15.36 -11.57
N TYR A 43 8.59 16.68 -11.52
CA TYR A 43 7.35 17.37 -11.86
C TYR A 43 7.50 18.46 -12.93
N ALA A 44 8.65 19.07 -12.99
CA ALA A 44 9.05 20.02 -14.01
C ALA A 44 10.56 20.19 -13.87
N ASP A 45 11.20 20.68 -14.95
CA ASP A 45 12.65 20.95 -14.96
C ASP A 45 12.98 22.25 -14.23
N VAL A 46 12.54 22.35 -12.98
CA VAL A 46 12.75 23.52 -12.10
C VAL A 46 13.59 23.09 -10.91
N LYS A 47 14.74 23.74 -10.75
CA LYS A 47 15.66 23.52 -9.62
C LYS A 47 15.19 24.33 -8.40
N SER A 48 14.03 23.93 -7.85
CA SER A 48 13.47 24.56 -6.65
C SER A 48 12.60 23.59 -5.88
N TRP A 49 12.59 23.79 -4.55
CA TRP A 49 11.68 23.13 -3.59
C TRP A 49 10.48 24.02 -3.24
N ASN A 50 10.42 25.26 -3.77
CA ASN A 50 9.33 26.18 -3.50
C ASN A 50 8.30 26.10 -4.64
N ILE A 51 7.02 25.87 -4.31
CA ILE A 51 5.93 25.80 -5.29
C ILE A 51 5.78 27.09 -6.11
N HIS A 52 6.13 28.24 -5.55
CA HIS A 52 6.00 29.53 -6.22
C HIS A 52 6.96 29.71 -7.42
N ASP A 53 8.03 28.91 -7.46
CA ASP A 53 9.03 28.97 -8.55
C ASP A 53 8.57 28.18 -9.79
N TYR A 54 7.44 27.48 -9.70
CA TYR A 54 6.88 26.67 -10.80
C TYR A 54 5.93 27.49 -11.66
N GLN A 55 6.39 28.64 -12.12
CA GLN A 55 5.63 29.51 -13.03
C GLN A 55 5.32 28.78 -14.34
N GLY A 56 4.06 28.87 -14.81
CA GLY A 56 3.61 28.16 -16.02
C GLY A 56 3.24 26.69 -15.82
N TYR A 57 3.43 26.11 -14.60
CA TYR A 57 2.93 24.77 -14.34
C TYR A 57 1.40 24.77 -14.25
N PRO A 58 0.69 23.81 -14.90
CA PRO A 58 -0.77 23.80 -14.96
C PRO A 58 -1.42 23.87 -13.57
N LYS A 59 -2.30 24.85 -13.35
CA LYS A 59 -2.99 25.07 -12.05
C LYS A 59 -3.68 23.81 -11.55
N SER A 60 -4.29 23.03 -12.43
CA SER A 60 -4.94 21.75 -12.10
C SER A 60 -3.98 20.69 -11.50
N LYS A 61 -2.70 20.80 -11.75
CA LYS A 61 -1.66 19.88 -11.25
C LYS A 61 -0.85 20.45 -10.08
N GLN A 62 -0.99 21.75 -9.76
CA GLN A 62 -0.21 22.40 -8.71
C GLN A 62 -0.46 21.80 -7.32
N ARG A 63 -1.71 21.39 -7.02
CA ARG A 63 -2.03 20.75 -5.74
C ARG A 63 -1.26 19.43 -5.55
N GLY A 64 -1.16 18.62 -6.59
CA GLY A 64 -0.40 17.36 -6.54
C GLY A 64 1.09 17.59 -6.42
N LEU A 65 1.62 18.59 -7.14
CA LEU A 65 3.02 19.01 -7.05
C LEU A 65 3.36 19.49 -5.63
N LYS A 66 2.58 20.42 -5.06
CA LYS A 66 2.79 20.93 -3.70
C LYS A 66 2.80 19.78 -2.69
N LYS A 67 1.79 18.91 -2.75
CA LYS A 67 1.69 17.74 -1.86
C LYS A 67 2.92 16.83 -1.95
N ALA A 68 3.45 16.61 -3.16
CA ALA A 68 4.62 15.78 -3.36
C ALA A 68 5.90 16.45 -2.84
N LEU A 69 6.10 17.75 -3.09
CA LEU A 69 7.22 18.51 -2.57
C LEU A 69 7.21 18.55 -1.03
N ASP A 70 6.06 18.83 -0.43
CA ASP A 70 5.91 18.89 1.03
C ASP A 70 6.17 17.53 1.68
N ARG A 71 5.66 16.45 1.09
CA ARG A 71 5.90 15.09 1.56
C ARG A 71 7.37 14.69 1.43
N PHE A 72 8.01 15.05 0.33
CA PHE A 72 9.40 14.72 0.10
C PHE A 72 10.33 15.46 1.07
N LYS A 73 10.03 16.75 1.36
CA LYS A 73 10.73 17.52 2.40
C LYS A 73 10.52 16.92 3.79
N LYS A 74 9.28 16.52 4.11
CA LYS A 74 8.96 15.87 5.41
C LYS A 74 9.67 14.53 5.55
N LEU A 75 9.89 13.83 4.45
CA LEU A 75 10.59 12.54 4.45
C LEU A 75 12.06 12.70 4.82
N ALA A 76 12.74 13.71 4.28
CA ALA A 76 14.16 13.95 4.52
C ALA A 76 14.43 14.19 6.02
N GLY A 77 15.38 13.48 6.59
CA GLY A 77 15.76 13.56 8.00
C GLY A 77 14.72 13.04 9.00
N SER A 78 13.69 12.31 8.51
CA SER A 78 12.61 11.81 9.38
C SER A 78 12.93 10.50 10.07
N GLY A 79 13.98 9.78 9.66
CA GLY A 79 14.26 8.41 10.11
C GLY A 79 13.26 7.38 9.56
N ALA A 80 12.42 7.78 8.60
CA ALA A 80 11.39 6.92 8.03
C ALA A 80 11.97 5.80 7.18
N TRP A 81 11.30 4.66 7.18
CA TRP A 81 11.54 3.63 6.18
C TRP A 81 10.96 4.05 4.83
N VAL A 82 11.72 3.80 3.77
CA VAL A 82 11.30 4.11 2.40
C VAL A 82 11.33 2.83 1.56
N ILE A 83 10.22 2.58 0.87
CA ILE A 83 10.10 1.55 -0.15
C ILE A 83 10.03 2.26 -1.50
N ALA A 84 11.08 2.18 -2.29
CA ALA A 84 11.18 2.81 -3.60
C ALA A 84 10.94 1.79 -4.71
N ASP A 85 9.84 1.95 -5.46
CA ASP A 85 9.44 1.07 -6.56
C ASP A 85 9.96 1.63 -7.89
N TYR A 86 10.96 0.97 -8.47
CA TYR A 86 11.53 1.30 -9.76
C TYR A 86 10.91 0.41 -10.84
N GLN A 87 9.75 0.83 -11.35
CA GLN A 87 9.03 0.07 -12.35
C GLN A 87 9.82 -0.02 -13.66
N HIS A 88 9.78 -1.20 -14.27
CA HIS A 88 10.38 -1.43 -15.59
C HIS A 88 9.61 -0.67 -16.70
N ILE A 89 10.32 -0.20 -17.72
CA ILE A 89 9.68 0.35 -18.93
C ILE A 89 9.06 -0.83 -19.68
N ARG A 90 7.73 -0.92 -19.71
CA ARG A 90 6.95 -2.06 -20.23
C ARG A 90 7.29 -2.54 -21.65
N ASN A 91 8.13 -1.82 -22.40
CA ASN A 91 8.48 -2.11 -23.78
C ASN A 91 9.98 -2.41 -24.00
N VAL A 92 10.78 -2.46 -22.96
CA VAL A 92 12.18 -2.88 -23.02
C VAL A 92 12.23 -4.26 -22.37
N ARG A 93 12.07 -5.31 -23.18
CA ARG A 93 12.35 -6.69 -22.75
C ARG A 93 13.86 -6.89 -22.75
N SER A 94 14.48 -6.78 -21.61
CA SER A 94 15.59 -7.64 -21.27
C SER A 94 15.03 -8.72 -20.35
N ASP A 95 15.21 -9.97 -20.69
CA ASP A 95 14.71 -11.12 -19.92
C ASP A 95 15.37 -11.26 -18.53
N GLU A 96 16.29 -10.38 -18.17
CA GLU A 96 17.13 -10.46 -16.99
C GLU A 96 16.83 -9.42 -15.90
N GLU A 97 16.05 -8.35 -16.17
CA GLU A 97 15.81 -7.31 -15.17
C GLU A 97 14.37 -7.33 -14.64
N LYS A 98 14.19 -8.01 -13.53
CA LYS A 98 12.95 -7.95 -12.74
C LYS A 98 12.72 -6.52 -12.21
N ASP A 99 11.45 -6.16 -12.06
CA ASP A 99 11.08 -4.94 -11.31
C ASP A 99 11.77 -4.96 -9.95
N MET A 100 12.54 -3.92 -9.65
CA MET A 100 13.32 -3.81 -8.42
C MET A 100 12.67 -2.83 -7.45
N ILE A 101 12.79 -3.16 -6.18
CA ILE A 101 12.47 -2.30 -5.05
C ILE A 101 13.75 -2.03 -4.29
N VAL A 102 13.94 -0.78 -3.87
CA VAL A 102 14.99 -0.39 -2.94
C VAL A 102 14.33 -0.03 -1.61
N ILE A 103 14.84 -0.61 -0.53
CA ILE A 103 14.42 -0.28 0.84
C ILE A 103 15.61 0.32 1.57
N GLY A 104 15.39 1.43 2.26
CA GLY A 104 16.38 2.10 3.09
C GLY A 104 15.72 3.11 4.00
N LYS A 105 16.53 3.85 4.77
CA LYS A 105 16.06 4.89 5.68
C LYS A 105 16.36 6.28 5.17
N ALA A 106 15.47 7.20 5.46
CA ALA A 106 15.63 8.63 5.22
C ALA A 106 16.12 9.34 6.49
N ASP A 107 17.32 8.94 6.98
CA ASP A 107 17.86 9.42 8.24
C ASP A 107 18.49 10.81 8.10
N GLU A 108 19.03 11.13 6.92
CA GLU A 108 19.71 12.39 6.65
C GLU A 108 18.81 13.39 5.92
N TYR A 109 18.98 14.66 6.21
CA TYR A 109 18.34 15.76 5.48
C TYR A 109 19.22 16.15 4.29
N ASP A 110 19.34 15.23 3.32
CA ASP A 110 20.16 15.40 2.13
C ASP A 110 19.27 15.54 0.87
N LEU A 111 18.61 16.71 0.78
CA LEU A 111 17.80 17.08 -0.38
C LEU A 111 18.66 17.76 -1.43
N ASP A 112 18.76 17.13 -2.61
CA ASP A 112 19.56 17.65 -3.72
C ASP A 112 18.81 17.55 -5.06
N TYR A 113 19.52 17.85 -6.14
CA TYR A 113 19.04 17.80 -7.51
C TYR A 113 19.97 16.96 -8.37
N TYR A 114 19.36 16.10 -9.17
CA TYR A 114 20.07 15.39 -10.22
C TYR A 114 19.64 15.93 -11.59
N VAL A 115 20.59 16.31 -12.43
CA VAL A 115 20.35 16.78 -13.79
C VAL A 115 20.76 15.69 -14.75
N SER A 116 19.81 15.13 -15.49
CA SER A 116 20.08 14.15 -16.53
C SER A 116 20.12 14.84 -17.88
N GLU A 117 21.18 14.61 -18.64
CA GLU A 117 21.31 15.02 -20.03
C GLU A 117 20.80 13.97 -21.01
N GLU A 118 20.45 12.80 -20.51
CA GLU A 118 20.01 11.69 -21.33
C GLU A 118 18.56 11.87 -21.80
N GLN A 119 18.34 11.55 -23.07
CA GLN A 119 17.01 11.58 -23.69
C GLN A 119 16.18 10.35 -23.23
N CYS A 120 14.86 10.52 -23.13
CA CYS A 120 13.94 9.42 -22.96
C CYS A 120 14.08 8.38 -24.08
N HIS A 121 13.81 7.12 -23.75
CA HIS A 121 13.82 6.03 -24.73
C HIS A 121 12.93 6.38 -25.94
N PRO A 122 13.39 6.17 -27.21
CA PRO A 122 12.68 6.59 -28.42
C PRO A 122 11.21 6.16 -28.52
N LYS A 123 10.87 4.92 -28.08
CA LYS A 123 9.48 4.43 -28.07
C LYS A 123 8.58 5.17 -27.07
N THR A 124 9.13 5.58 -25.93
CA THR A 124 8.42 6.40 -24.94
C THR A 124 8.20 7.80 -25.48
N LEU A 125 9.21 8.33 -26.19
CA LEU A 125 9.15 9.60 -26.89
C LEU A 125 8.03 9.59 -27.95
N GLU A 126 7.92 8.54 -28.75
CA GLU A 126 6.92 8.42 -29.82
C GLU A 126 5.48 8.38 -29.28
N THR A 127 5.26 7.65 -28.20
CA THR A 127 3.96 7.58 -27.51
C THR A 127 3.60 8.95 -26.93
N HIS A 128 4.54 9.65 -26.33
CA HIS A 128 4.33 11.00 -25.82
C HIS A 128 4.17 12.05 -26.93
N LEU A 129 4.90 11.94 -28.02
CA LEU A 129 4.73 12.82 -29.19
C LEU A 129 3.32 12.72 -29.77
N LYS A 130 2.72 11.53 -29.82
CA LYS A 130 1.31 11.34 -30.24
C LYS A 130 0.32 12.03 -29.29
N GLN A 131 0.60 12.01 -27.97
CA GLN A 131 -0.22 12.67 -26.95
C GLN A 131 0.01 14.20 -26.92
N PHE A 132 1.22 14.67 -27.23
CA PHE A 132 1.64 16.08 -27.14
C PHE A 132 1.50 16.86 -28.44
N ARG A 133 1.18 16.25 -29.58
CA ARG A 133 0.91 16.97 -30.85
C ARG A 133 -0.22 18.00 -30.76
N LYS A 134 -0.98 18.03 -29.64
CA LYS A 134 -2.01 19.03 -29.35
C LYS A 134 -1.55 20.22 -28.48
N GLY A 135 -0.31 20.26 -28.03
CA GLY A 135 0.20 21.36 -27.20
C GLY A 135 1.70 21.60 -27.45
N LYS A 136 2.09 22.86 -27.58
CA LYS A 136 3.48 23.31 -27.81
C LYS A 136 4.37 23.04 -26.57
N HIS A 137 4.72 21.80 -26.30
CA HIS A 137 5.71 21.47 -25.29
C HIS A 137 7.02 21.10 -25.99
N PHE A 138 8.02 21.95 -25.84
CA PHE A 138 9.37 21.67 -26.27
C PHE A 138 9.99 20.60 -25.38
N PHE A 139 10.54 19.54 -25.96
CA PHE A 139 11.39 18.60 -25.24
C PHE A 139 12.67 19.34 -24.82
N LYS A 140 12.84 19.54 -23.54
CA LYS A 140 14.12 19.98 -23.00
C LYS A 140 15.11 18.81 -23.05
N LYS A 141 16.35 19.11 -23.39
CA LYS A 141 17.45 18.11 -23.39
C LYS A 141 17.78 17.58 -21.99
N HIS A 142 17.33 18.26 -20.94
CA HIS A 142 17.72 17.98 -19.56
C HIS A 142 16.49 17.79 -18.70
N HIS A 143 16.54 16.80 -17.82
CA HIS A 143 15.54 16.57 -16.77
C HIS A 143 16.16 16.85 -15.40
N ILE A 144 15.45 17.62 -14.59
CA ILE A 144 15.86 17.95 -13.21
C ILE A 144 15.02 17.14 -12.25
N TYR A 145 15.66 16.18 -11.60
CA TYR A 145 15.08 15.38 -10.54
C TYR A 145 15.40 16.02 -9.20
N LYS A 146 14.43 16.03 -8.29
CA LYS A 146 14.63 16.31 -6.89
C LYS A 146 14.90 14.98 -6.22
N ILE A 147 16.02 14.86 -5.56
CA ILE A 147 16.52 13.59 -5.06
C ILE A 147 16.74 13.62 -3.55
N LEU A 148 16.68 12.43 -2.96
CA LEU A 148 17.09 12.12 -1.60
C LEU A 148 17.84 10.79 -1.64
N LYS A 149 19.01 10.72 -1.04
CA LYS A 149 19.76 9.48 -0.88
C LYS A 149 19.27 8.75 0.38
N LEU A 150 19.04 7.45 0.24
CA LEU A 150 18.67 6.60 1.38
C LEU A 150 19.95 6.11 2.07
N ASN A 151 19.87 5.98 3.38
CA ASN A 151 20.91 5.37 4.17
C ASN A 151 20.83 3.84 4.06
N GLU A 152 21.98 3.19 3.88
CA GLU A 152 22.15 1.73 3.75
C GLU A 152 21.10 1.06 2.84
N PRO A 153 20.98 1.47 1.56
CA PRO A 153 19.93 0.95 0.70
C PRO A 153 20.15 -0.51 0.34
N LYS A 154 19.13 -1.36 0.49
CA LYS A 154 19.13 -2.75 0.00
C LYS A 154 18.14 -2.92 -1.14
N LYS A 155 18.47 -3.80 -2.07
CA LYS A 155 17.71 -4.09 -3.29
C LYS A 155 16.99 -5.41 -3.16
N PHE A 156 15.72 -5.42 -3.55
CA PHE A 156 14.89 -6.63 -3.52
C PHE A 156 14.15 -6.78 -4.85
N PRO A 157 14.08 -8.01 -5.41
CA PRO A 157 13.13 -8.30 -6.46
C PRO A 157 11.71 -8.02 -5.96
N LYS A 158 10.89 -7.33 -6.76
CA LYS A 158 9.53 -6.95 -6.36
C LYS A 158 8.63 -8.17 -6.12
N ASP A 159 8.94 -9.28 -6.74
CA ASP A 159 8.21 -10.54 -6.60
C ASP A 159 8.63 -11.37 -5.38
N LYS A 160 9.71 -10.97 -4.67
CA LYS A 160 10.19 -11.68 -3.49
C LYS A 160 9.17 -11.66 -2.34
N TYR A 161 8.40 -10.55 -2.18
CA TYR A 161 7.38 -10.41 -1.16
C TYR A 161 6.07 -9.88 -1.76
N ASP A 162 4.96 -10.58 -1.56
CA ASP A 162 3.66 -10.11 -2.03
C ASP A 162 3.26 -8.74 -1.45
N LEU A 163 3.70 -8.46 -0.22
CA LEU A 163 3.52 -7.16 0.43
C LEU A 163 4.12 -6.00 -0.37
N LEU A 164 5.21 -6.23 -1.10
CA LEU A 164 5.86 -5.21 -1.93
C LEU A 164 5.13 -4.95 -3.26
N ARG A 165 4.15 -5.79 -3.61
CA ARG A 165 3.30 -5.63 -4.80
C ARG A 165 2.05 -4.81 -4.57
N LEU A 166 1.85 -4.31 -3.35
CA LEU A 166 0.63 -3.57 -3.00
C LEU A 166 0.38 -2.43 -3.99
N PRO A 167 -0.84 -2.37 -4.56
CA PRO A 167 -1.20 -1.27 -5.45
C PRO A 167 -1.22 0.01 -4.64
N LEU A 168 -0.33 0.90 -4.96
CA LEU A 168 -0.33 2.23 -4.41
C LEU A 168 -1.42 3.05 -5.06
N GLY A 169 -1.91 3.99 -4.30
CA GLY A 169 -2.74 5.05 -4.84
C GLY A 169 -2.08 5.76 -6.03
N ARG A 170 -2.75 6.72 -6.63
CA ARG A 170 -2.25 7.47 -7.81
C ARG A 170 -1.06 8.39 -7.50
N ASP A 171 -0.74 8.59 -6.23
CA ASP A 171 0.33 9.50 -5.78
C ASP A 171 1.72 8.92 -6.06
N THR A 172 2.66 9.77 -6.41
CA THR A 172 4.07 9.40 -6.63
C THR A 172 4.78 9.07 -5.32
N ILE A 173 4.41 9.76 -4.23
CA ILE A 173 4.88 9.53 -2.87
C ILE A 173 3.68 9.48 -1.92
N CYS A 174 3.61 8.45 -1.10
CA CYS A 174 2.57 8.33 -0.08
C CYS A 174 3.14 7.69 1.19
N GLU A 175 2.60 8.09 2.33
CA GLU A 175 2.77 7.38 3.58
C GLU A 175 1.97 6.08 3.52
N SER A 176 2.60 4.97 3.87
CA SER A 176 1.96 3.66 3.84
C SER A 176 1.25 3.40 5.17
N HIS A 177 -0.05 3.19 5.09
CA HIS A 177 -0.84 2.70 6.23
C HIS A 177 -1.03 1.17 6.19
N ARG A 178 -0.48 0.50 5.18
CA ARG A 178 -0.66 -0.94 4.93
C ARG A 178 0.51 -1.80 5.37
N ILE A 179 1.70 -1.21 5.43
CA ILE A 179 2.92 -1.88 5.89
C ILE A 179 3.49 -1.03 7.01
N ASN A 180 3.70 -1.64 8.17
CA ASN A 180 4.32 -0.98 9.31
C ASN A 180 5.87 -1.08 9.27
N ALA A 181 6.54 -0.28 10.09
CA ALA A 181 7.99 -0.23 10.15
C ALA A 181 8.64 -1.57 10.54
N GLU A 182 7.99 -2.35 11.40
CA GLU A 182 8.50 -3.66 11.84
C GLU A 182 8.52 -4.65 10.67
N THR A 183 7.46 -4.67 9.86
CA THR A 183 7.39 -5.49 8.65
C THR A 183 8.45 -5.08 7.64
N VAL A 184 8.63 -3.76 7.42
CA VAL A 184 9.68 -3.26 6.51
C VAL A 184 11.06 -3.61 7.03
N LYS A 185 11.30 -3.47 8.33
CA LYS A 185 12.55 -3.86 8.98
C LYS A 185 12.82 -5.35 8.79
N ALA A 186 11.84 -6.22 9.02
CA ALA A 186 11.98 -7.66 8.85
C ALA A 186 12.32 -8.03 7.38
N ILE A 187 11.66 -7.38 6.40
CA ILE A 187 12.01 -7.53 4.97
C ILE A 187 13.45 -7.08 4.72
N TYR A 188 13.83 -5.92 5.25
CA TYR A 188 15.16 -5.36 5.06
C TYR A 188 16.26 -6.22 5.68
N GLU A 189 16.03 -6.80 6.85
CA GLU A 189 16.94 -7.69 7.57
C GLU A 189 16.85 -9.15 7.06
N GLU A 190 15.93 -9.45 6.16
CA GLU A 190 15.63 -10.80 5.66
C GLU A 190 15.30 -11.79 6.79
N THR A 191 14.66 -11.30 7.84
CA THR A 191 14.18 -12.10 8.97
C THR A 191 12.74 -12.55 8.75
N SER A 192 12.23 -13.39 9.65
CA SER A 192 10.82 -13.80 9.62
C SER A 192 9.90 -12.61 9.77
N LEU A 193 8.89 -12.52 8.89
CA LEU A 193 7.90 -11.45 8.98
C LEU A 193 7.07 -11.57 10.25
N PRO A 194 6.76 -10.45 10.92
CA PRO A 194 5.92 -10.48 12.10
C PRO A 194 4.51 -10.94 11.71
N VAL A 195 4.00 -11.98 12.39
CA VAL A 195 2.65 -12.52 12.15
C VAL A 195 1.65 -11.69 12.95
N ASN A 196 1.17 -10.62 12.38
CA ASN A 196 0.11 -9.80 12.96
C ASN A 196 -0.90 -9.37 11.87
N VAL A 197 -2.05 -8.85 12.30
CA VAL A 197 -3.13 -8.44 11.38
C VAL A 197 -2.65 -7.36 10.38
N LYS A 198 -1.75 -6.47 10.80
CA LYS A 198 -1.22 -5.38 9.95
C LYS A 198 -0.22 -5.87 8.89
N SER A 199 0.31 -7.09 9.05
CA SER A 199 1.18 -7.73 8.06
C SER A 199 0.42 -8.39 6.91
N LEU A 200 -0.89 -8.59 7.07
CA LEU A 200 -1.75 -9.23 6.08
C LEU A 200 -2.41 -8.19 5.17
N VAL A 201 -2.45 -8.47 3.88
CA VAL A 201 -3.21 -7.64 2.94
C VAL A 201 -4.71 -7.94 3.05
N PRO A 202 -5.61 -7.00 2.66
CA PRO A 202 -7.05 -7.19 2.78
C PRO A 202 -7.57 -8.53 2.25
N ALA A 203 -7.12 -8.96 1.07
CA ALA A 203 -7.52 -10.23 0.48
C ALA A 203 -7.08 -11.45 1.31
N GLN A 204 -5.92 -11.39 1.96
CA GLN A 204 -5.46 -12.44 2.88
C GLN A 204 -6.30 -12.49 4.14
N LEU A 205 -6.68 -11.32 4.68
CA LEU A 205 -7.57 -11.22 5.83
C LEU A 205 -8.97 -11.75 5.51
N GLU A 206 -9.52 -11.41 4.35
CA GLU A 206 -10.80 -11.95 3.89
C GLU A 206 -10.74 -13.48 3.81
N LEU A 207 -9.67 -14.04 3.22
CA LEU A 207 -9.48 -15.48 3.12
C LEU A 207 -9.31 -16.14 4.51
N LEU A 208 -8.56 -15.49 5.42
CA LEU A 208 -8.40 -15.95 6.80
C LEU A 208 -9.74 -16.02 7.53
N CYS A 209 -10.58 -14.98 7.40
CA CYS A 209 -11.90 -14.92 8.00
C CYS A 209 -12.87 -15.96 7.39
N GLN A 210 -12.77 -16.23 6.08
CA GLN A 210 -13.53 -17.30 5.43
C GLN A 210 -13.20 -18.67 6.00
N GLU A 211 -11.92 -18.99 6.13
CA GLU A 211 -11.50 -20.27 6.71
C GLU A 211 -11.83 -20.38 8.20
N TYR A 212 -11.78 -19.27 8.94
CA TYR A 212 -12.23 -19.22 10.32
C TYR A 212 -13.72 -19.61 10.44
N LEU A 213 -14.60 -19.03 9.63
CA LEU A 213 -16.03 -19.34 9.61
C LEU A 213 -16.34 -20.81 9.23
N ARG A 214 -15.48 -21.42 8.44
CA ARG A 214 -15.61 -22.85 8.07
C ARG A 214 -15.20 -23.79 9.17
N ARG A 215 -14.25 -23.41 10.03
CA ARG A 215 -13.61 -24.30 10.99
C ARG A 215 -14.06 -24.09 12.42
N PHE A 216 -14.45 -22.87 12.76
CA PHE A 216 -14.73 -22.48 14.14
C PHE A 216 -16.15 -21.89 14.28
N PRO A 217 -17.18 -22.71 14.05
CA PRO A 217 -18.55 -22.27 14.28
C PRO A 217 -18.80 -21.95 15.74
N SER A 218 -19.77 -21.09 16.00
CA SER A 218 -20.30 -20.81 17.35
C SER A 218 -21.82 -20.92 17.36
N GLU A 219 -22.43 -20.79 18.51
CA GLU A 219 -23.89 -20.79 18.64
C GLU A 219 -24.56 -19.68 17.83
N ARG A 220 -23.90 -18.51 17.70
CA ARG A 220 -24.41 -17.33 16.97
C ARG A 220 -24.02 -17.32 15.52
N ILE A 221 -22.90 -17.96 15.16
CA ILE A 221 -22.33 -17.96 13.80
C ILE A 221 -22.16 -19.43 13.40
N PRO A 222 -23.12 -20.01 12.64
CA PRO A 222 -23.01 -21.38 12.17
C PRO A 222 -21.86 -21.53 11.18
N LYS A 223 -21.47 -22.78 10.97
CA LYS A 223 -20.41 -23.12 10.01
C LYS A 223 -20.75 -22.62 8.60
N LEU A 224 -19.80 -21.96 7.98
CA LEU A 224 -19.87 -21.60 6.56
C LEU A 224 -19.64 -22.86 5.71
N GLU A 225 -20.67 -23.32 5.01
CA GLU A 225 -20.58 -24.51 4.16
C GLU A 225 -20.30 -24.13 2.70
N TYR A 226 -20.99 -23.13 2.18
CA TYR A 226 -20.89 -22.70 0.81
C TYR A 226 -20.49 -21.23 0.73
N LEU A 227 -19.49 -20.95 -0.09
CA LEU A 227 -19.09 -19.59 -0.42
C LEU A 227 -19.83 -19.17 -1.71
N LEU A 228 -20.57 -18.09 -1.62
CA LEU A 228 -21.25 -17.45 -2.74
C LEU A 228 -20.43 -16.23 -3.13
N SER A 229 -19.34 -16.45 -3.86
CA SER A 229 -18.53 -15.32 -4.33
C SER A 229 -19.36 -14.39 -5.20
N PRO A 230 -19.38 -13.07 -4.91
CA PRO A 230 -20.09 -12.13 -5.74
C PRO A 230 -19.44 -12.08 -7.13
N ILE A 231 -20.16 -12.54 -8.16
CA ILE A 231 -19.73 -12.39 -9.53
C ILE A 231 -19.75 -10.89 -9.85
N GLY A 232 -18.58 -10.30 -10.15
CA GLY A 232 -18.48 -8.93 -10.63
C GLY A 232 -18.50 -7.83 -9.58
N LYS A 233 -18.14 -8.08 -8.33
CA LYS A 233 -18.06 -7.05 -7.25
C LYS A 233 -19.36 -6.26 -7.03
N GLN A 234 -20.52 -6.86 -7.25
CA GLN A 234 -21.79 -6.18 -7.13
C GLN A 234 -22.23 -5.85 -5.69
N MET A 235 -21.59 -6.50 -4.69
CA MET A 235 -21.87 -6.23 -3.27
C MET A 235 -20.76 -5.36 -2.68
N LYS A 236 -20.90 -4.05 -2.83
CA LYS A 236 -19.86 -3.05 -2.52
C LYS A 236 -19.37 -3.04 -1.06
N TYR A 237 -20.12 -3.65 -0.14
CA TYR A 237 -19.85 -3.58 1.29
C TYR A 237 -19.87 -4.94 1.98
N ILE A 238 -19.79 -6.02 1.20
CA ILE A 238 -19.75 -7.39 1.69
C ILE A 238 -18.52 -8.07 1.13
N ASP A 239 -17.60 -8.43 2.02
CA ASP A 239 -16.34 -9.08 1.64
C ASP A 239 -16.51 -10.60 1.57
N ILE A 240 -17.35 -11.17 2.44
CA ILE A 240 -17.66 -12.59 2.46
C ILE A 240 -19.18 -12.78 2.36
N ASN A 241 -19.59 -13.58 1.39
CA ASN A 241 -20.97 -13.94 1.17
C ASN A 241 -21.07 -15.46 1.02
N GLY A 242 -21.79 -16.11 1.91
CA GLY A 242 -21.95 -17.54 1.90
C GLY A 242 -23.21 -18.03 2.60
N SER A 243 -23.36 -19.33 2.77
CA SER A 243 -24.47 -19.93 3.47
C SER A 243 -24.03 -21.07 4.40
N ALA A 244 -24.80 -21.27 5.47
CA ALA A 244 -24.71 -22.41 6.35
C ALA A 244 -25.57 -23.58 5.80
N ALA A 245 -25.39 -24.78 6.35
CA ALA A 245 -26.13 -25.98 5.96
C ALA A 245 -27.66 -25.85 6.12
N ASN A 246 -28.11 -25.05 7.09
CA ASN A 246 -29.54 -24.76 7.31
C ASN A 246 -30.12 -23.71 6.37
N GLY A 247 -29.36 -23.26 5.36
CA GLY A 247 -29.75 -22.24 4.40
C GLY A 247 -29.68 -20.80 4.91
N ALA A 248 -29.24 -20.57 6.14
CA ALA A 248 -29.00 -19.22 6.64
C ALA A 248 -27.84 -18.55 5.87
N ARG A 249 -28.04 -17.33 5.43
CA ARG A 249 -27.03 -16.57 4.68
C ARG A 249 -26.06 -15.89 5.64
N ILE A 250 -24.77 -16.06 5.39
CA ILE A 250 -23.70 -15.43 6.18
C ILE A 250 -23.09 -14.32 5.35
N LEU A 251 -23.24 -13.08 5.82
CA LEU A 251 -22.73 -11.88 5.17
C LEU A 251 -21.72 -11.21 6.09
N CYS A 252 -20.49 -11.01 5.61
CA CYS A 252 -19.44 -10.45 6.46
C CYS A 252 -18.76 -9.25 5.82
N GLN A 253 -18.34 -8.35 6.71
CA GLN A 253 -17.41 -7.27 6.41
C GLN A 253 -16.12 -7.51 7.20
N VAL A 254 -14.98 -7.39 6.54
CA VAL A 254 -13.65 -7.50 7.15
C VAL A 254 -12.98 -6.14 7.14
N SER A 255 -12.46 -5.67 8.27
CA SER A 255 -11.92 -4.33 8.36
C SER A 255 -10.72 -4.24 9.31
N GLN A 256 -9.70 -3.51 8.88
CA GLN A 256 -8.59 -3.05 9.73
C GLN A 256 -8.80 -1.61 10.22
N ALA A 257 -10.00 -1.06 10.09
CA ALA A 257 -10.29 0.30 10.53
C ALA A 257 -10.20 0.39 12.06
N GLU A 258 -9.44 1.38 12.53
CA GLU A 258 -9.28 1.74 13.94
C GLU A 258 -10.11 3.00 14.29
N ASN A 259 -10.77 3.61 13.32
CA ASN A 259 -11.57 4.81 13.50
C ASN A 259 -13.04 4.43 13.69
N GLY A 260 -13.58 4.68 14.88
CA GLY A 260 -14.96 4.35 15.23
C GLY A 260 -16.02 4.84 14.23
N LYS A 261 -15.86 6.02 13.63
CA LYS A 261 -16.77 6.53 12.60
C LYS A 261 -16.75 5.68 11.33
N GLU A 262 -15.58 5.20 10.92
CA GLU A 262 -15.45 4.32 9.76
C GLU A 262 -16.05 2.95 10.05
N VAL A 263 -15.82 2.43 11.25
CA VAL A 263 -16.38 1.16 11.73
C VAL A 263 -17.90 1.22 11.74
N SER A 264 -18.51 2.26 12.34
CA SER A 264 -19.96 2.46 12.39
C SER A 264 -20.57 2.53 10.98
N ASN A 265 -19.96 3.26 10.06
CA ASN A 265 -20.41 3.32 8.66
C ASN A 265 -20.40 1.96 7.95
N LYS A 266 -19.41 1.10 8.24
CA LYS A 266 -19.32 -0.25 7.66
C LYS A 266 -20.40 -1.16 8.22
N ILE A 267 -20.67 -1.07 9.51
CA ILE A 267 -21.72 -1.86 10.17
C ILE A 267 -23.10 -1.44 9.66
N GLU A 268 -23.39 -0.14 9.56
CA GLU A 268 -24.63 0.36 9.00
C GLU A 268 -24.86 -0.20 7.59
N LYS A 269 -23.87 -0.12 6.72
CA LYS A 269 -23.94 -0.68 5.37
C LYS A 269 -24.11 -2.19 5.33
N LEU A 270 -23.52 -2.92 6.28
CA LEU A 270 -23.75 -4.36 6.42
C LEU A 270 -25.18 -4.67 6.83
N ARG A 271 -25.78 -3.84 7.69
CA ARG A 271 -27.21 -3.94 8.09
C ARG A 271 -28.18 -3.70 6.93
N ASP A 272 -27.81 -2.88 5.97
CA ASP A 272 -28.65 -2.57 4.80
C ASP A 272 -28.81 -3.75 3.83
N ALA A 273 -28.04 -4.83 3.99
CA ALA A 273 -28.19 -6.02 3.17
C ALA A 273 -29.56 -6.66 3.40
N LYS A 274 -30.37 -6.73 2.35
CA LYS A 274 -31.76 -7.24 2.41
C LYS A 274 -31.77 -8.76 2.23
N ASP A 275 -31.83 -9.51 3.33
CA ASP A 275 -32.06 -10.95 3.32
C ASP A 275 -32.73 -11.36 4.64
N PRO A 276 -33.91 -12.00 4.63
CA PRO A 276 -34.67 -12.30 5.85
C PRO A 276 -34.03 -13.37 6.75
N LYS A 277 -33.18 -14.24 6.19
CA LYS A 277 -32.47 -15.29 6.94
C LYS A 277 -30.96 -15.04 6.97
N ARG A 278 -30.55 -13.80 7.27
CA ARG A 278 -29.15 -13.41 7.27
C ARG A 278 -28.55 -13.45 8.66
N ILE A 279 -27.29 -13.84 8.71
CA ILE A 279 -26.40 -13.69 9.84
C ILE A 279 -25.33 -12.70 9.41
N LEU A 280 -25.27 -11.57 10.11
CA LEU A 280 -24.34 -10.50 9.84
C LEU A 280 -23.12 -10.67 10.75
N VAL A 281 -21.91 -10.62 10.19
CA VAL A 281 -20.66 -10.74 10.93
C VAL A 281 -19.72 -9.60 10.56
N TYR A 282 -19.21 -8.89 11.54
CA TYR A 282 -18.18 -7.87 11.35
C TYR A 282 -16.89 -8.34 11.99
N PHE A 283 -15.84 -8.48 11.17
CA PHE A 283 -14.48 -8.75 11.61
C PHE A 283 -13.72 -7.44 11.75
N GLY A 284 -13.29 -7.11 12.97
CA GLY A 284 -12.57 -5.87 13.25
C GLY A 284 -11.58 -6.01 14.39
N SER A 285 -10.67 -5.05 14.54
CA SER A 285 -9.68 -5.02 15.62
C SER A 285 -10.27 -4.55 16.94
N GLU A 286 -11.32 -3.72 16.90
CA GLU A 286 -11.99 -3.15 18.06
C GLU A 286 -13.50 -3.41 17.98
N GLU A 287 -14.08 -3.76 19.12
CA GLU A 287 -15.53 -3.94 19.23
C GLU A 287 -16.23 -2.58 19.12
N PRO A 288 -17.15 -2.43 18.18
CA PRO A 288 -17.88 -1.17 18.02
C PRO A 288 -18.87 -0.96 19.15
N SER A 289 -19.07 0.30 19.55
CA SER A 289 -20.00 0.67 20.62
C SER A 289 -21.47 0.33 20.30
N GLU A 290 -21.83 0.30 19.02
CA GLU A 290 -23.17 -0.01 18.53
C GLU A 290 -23.11 -1.04 17.41
N HIS A 291 -23.40 -2.28 17.73
CA HIS A 291 -23.40 -3.38 16.75
C HIS A 291 -24.62 -4.32 16.86
N GLU A 292 -25.74 -3.81 17.38
CA GLU A 292 -26.97 -4.58 17.53
C GLU A 292 -27.37 -5.29 16.22
N GLY A 293 -27.64 -6.60 16.30
CA GLY A 293 -27.97 -7.43 15.15
C GLY A 293 -26.78 -7.83 14.27
N VAL A 294 -25.54 -7.45 14.62
CA VAL A 294 -24.32 -7.84 13.94
C VAL A 294 -23.41 -8.56 14.93
N ASN A 295 -22.96 -9.77 14.59
CA ASN A 295 -21.99 -10.50 15.40
C ASN A 295 -20.61 -9.88 15.19
N PHE A 296 -19.99 -9.41 16.25
CA PHE A 296 -18.60 -8.96 16.22
C PHE A 296 -17.64 -10.13 16.44
N VAL A 297 -16.58 -10.17 15.66
CA VAL A 297 -15.48 -11.12 15.81
C VAL A 297 -14.16 -10.35 15.76
N ASN A 298 -13.35 -10.47 16.82
CA ASN A 298 -12.06 -9.83 16.89
C ASN A 298 -11.07 -10.51 15.91
N ILE A 299 -10.58 -9.76 14.94
CA ILE A 299 -9.70 -10.28 13.88
C ILE A 299 -8.32 -10.70 14.43
N VAL A 300 -7.88 -10.13 15.55
CA VAL A 300 -6.63 -10.53 16.23
C VAL A 300 -6.82 -11.92 16.85
N GLU A 301 -7.96 -12.17 17.50
CA GLU A 301 -8.29 -13.49 18.05
C GLU A 301 -8.46 -14.54 16.95
N VAL A 302 -9.04 -14.14 15.81
CA VAL A 302 -9.10 -15.01 14.62
C VAL A 302 -7.69 -15.45 14.23
N LEU A 303 -6.77 -14.49 14.07
CA LEU A 303 -5.39 -14.80 13.67
C LEU A 303 -4.70 -15.72 14.67
N GLU A 304 -4.83 -15.46 15.99
CA GLU A 304 -4.24 -16.30 17.02
C GLU A 304 -4.82 -17.72 16.99
N LYS A 305 -6.13 -17.84 16.83
CA LYS A 305 -6.80 -19.16 16.74
C LYS A 305 -6.40 -19.92 15.47
N MET A 306 -6.23 -19.21 14.36
CA MET A 306 -5.79 -19.81 13.10
C MET A 306 -4.32 -20.26 13.15
N LYS A 307 -3.45 -19.61 13.92
CA LYS A 307 -2.06 -20.05 14.15
C LYS A 307 -1.97 -21.36 14.91
N THR A 308 -2.93 -21.63 15.80
CA THR A 308 -2.94 -22.85 16.62
C THR A 308 -3.53 -24.06 15.89
N ASP A 309 -4.30 -23.86 14.83
CA ASP A 309 -4.82 -24.95 13.99
C ASP A 309 -3.74 -25.45 13.02
N PRO A 310 -3.41 -26.76 12.98
CA PRO A 310 -2.29 -27.28 12.18
C PRO A 310 -2.39 -27.03 10.67
N VAL A 311 -3.60 -26.92 10.13
CA VAL A 311 -3.83 -26.67 8.70
C VAL A 311 -3.78 -25.17 8.43
N CYS A 312 -4.38 -24.37 9.32
CA CYS A 312 -4.45 -22.92 9.14
C CYS A 312 -3.13 -22.23 9.45
N SER A 313 -2.33 -22.74 10.39
CA SER A 313 -0.99 -22.21 10.67
C SER A 313 -0.14 -22.21 9.41
N LYS A 314 -0.18 -23.29 8.63
CA LYS A 314 0.53 -23.39 7.36
C LYS A 314 0.02 -22.38 6.31
N MET A 315 -1.28 -22.09 6.28
CA MET A 315 -1.84 -21.06 5.43
C MET A 315 -1.36 -19.67 5.86
N VAL A 316 -1.35 -19.37 7.15
CA VAL A 316 -0.85 -18.09 7.70
C VAL A 316 0.64 -17.93 7.38
N GLU A 317 1.44 -18.95 7.57
CA GLU A 317 2.85 -18.98 7.18
C GLU A 317 3.01 -18.68 5.69
N THR A 318 2.22 -19.30 4.82
CA THR A 318 2.26 -19.10 3.36
C THR A 318 1.95 -17.65 2.96
N PHE A 319 1.06 -16.95 3.69
CA PHE A 319 0.76 -15.54 3.45
C PHE A 319 1.96 -14.63 3.72
N LEU A 320 2.85 -15.04 4.60
CA LEU A 320 3.98 -14.27 5.08
C LEU A 320 5.32 -14.75 4.52
N THR A 321 5.33 -15.92 3.86
CA THR A 321 6.55 -16.48 3.29
C THR A 321 6.91 -15.83 1.96
N LEU A 322 8.20 -15.86 1.68
CA LEU A 322 8.80 -15.59 0.40
C LEU A 322 8.22 -16.53 -0.65
N ARG A 323 7.83 -16.01 -1.80
CA ARG A 323 7.76 -16.85 -2.98
C ARG A 323 9.18 -17.24 -3.36
N SER A 324 9.49 -18.52 -3.19
CA SER A 324 10.74 -19.14 -3.68
C SER A 324 10.80 -19.07 -5.22
#